data_c70050d8b733efa379ea8ca79593dbcc
#
_entry.id   c70050d8b733efa379ea8ca79593dbcc
#
_cell.length_a   1.000
_cell.length_b   1.000
_cell.length_c   1.000
_cell.angle_alpha   90.00
_cell.angle_beta   90.00
_cell.angle_gamma   90.00
#
_symmetry.space_group_name_H-M   'P 1'
#
loop_
_entity.id
_entity.type
_entity.pdbx_description
1 polymer ?
#
loop_
_entity_poly.entity_id
_entity_poly.type
_entity_poly.pdbx_seq_one_letter_code
_entity_poly.pdbx_strand_id
1 'polypeptide(L)'
;TQANDPANVDSIRHAKLLYISGGDQNRFMDAVAGSAIEKAIHEAYRNGAMVGGTSAGAAVMSAVMITGNARKKTGYSSTFNTIETDNIETRPGLGMLTKSIVDQHFVKRSRHNRLISAVLEYPKLKGIGIDESTAILVKGKDAEVVGNSQVLVYSNTKRSKKFVKSGKLGARKMMLDI
;
A
#
# COMPACT_ATOMS: atom_id res chain seq x y z
N THR A 1 -19.12 -4.56 -17.85
CA THR A 1 -18.12 -5.32 -17.05
C THR A 1 -18.74 -5.77 -15.73
N GLN A 2 -18.26 -6.86 -15.14
CA GLN A 2 -18.74 -7.33 -13.81
C GLN A 2 -18.62 -6.26 -12.72
N ALA A 3 -17.66 -5.34 -12.84
CA ALA A 3 -17.45 -4.24 -11.92
C ALA A 3 -18.55 -3.15 -11.98
N ASN A 4 -19.44 -3.20 -12.94
CA ASN A 4 -20.60 -2.31 -13.08
C ASN A 4 -21.93 -3.07 -13.09
N ASP A 5 -21.92 -4.38 -12.83
CA ASP A 5 -23.13 -5.18 -12.71
C ASP A 5 -23.93 -4.77 -11.47
N PRO A 6 -25.23 -4.41 -11.60
CA PRO A 6 -26.02 -3.90 -10.48
C PRO A 6 -26.13 -4.87 -9.31
N ALA A 7 -26.21 -6.18 -9.55
CA ALA A 7 -26.32 -7.17 -8.49
C ALA A 7 -25.02 -7.28 -7.68
N ASN A 8 -23.86 -7.24 -8.37
CA ASN A 8 -22.57 -7.22 -7.70
C ASN A 8 -22.38 -5.94 -6.89
N VAL A 9 -22.74 -4.79 -7.47
CA VAL A 9 -22.65 -3.47 -6.83
C VAL A 9 -23.50 -3.42 -5.58
N ASP A 10 -24.75 -3.94 -5.65
CA ASP A 10 -25.67 -3.96 -4.52
C ASP A 10 -25.16 -4.87 -3.40
N SER A 11 -24.64 -6.05 -3.75
CA SER A 11 -24.04 -6.99 -2.80
C SER A 11 -22.86 -6.35 -2.05
N ILE A 12 -21.99 -5.65 -2.75
CA ILE A 12 -20.85 -4.93 -2.15
C ILE A 12 -21.32 -3.80 -1.23
N ARG A 13 -22.30 -3.00 -1.69
CA ARG A 13 -22.84 -1.86 -0.92
C ARG A 13 -23.40 -2.24 0.44
N HIS A 14 -24.04 -3.40 0.53
CA HIS A 14 -24.68 -3.88 1.75
C HIS A 14 -23.80 -4.84 2.59
N ALA A 15 -22.59 -5.14 2.12
CA ALA A 15 -21.67 -5.99 2.85
C ALA A 15 -21.26 -5.37 4.19
N LYS A 16 -21.10 -6.20 5.23
CA LYS A 16 -20.54 -5.81 6.53
C LYS A 16 -19.05 -6.06 6.63
N LEU A 17 -18.56 -6.95 5.80
CA LEU A 17 -17.13 -7.28 5.65
C LEU A 17 -16.81 -7.43 4.17
N LEU A 18 -15.81 -6.70 3.74
CA LEU A 18 -15.21 -6.85 2.41
C LEU A 18 -13.77 -7.30 2.58
N TYR A 19 -13.41 -8.40 1.92
CA TYR A 19 -12.06 -8.92 1.98
C TYR A 19 -11.48 -9.07 0.58
N ILE A 20 -10.38 -8.35 0.31
CA ILE A 20 -9.69 -8.35 -0.98
C ILE A 20 -8.54 -9.35 -0.90
N SER A 21 -8.63 -10.41 -1.70
CA SER A 21 -7.61 -11.45 -1.76
C SER A 21 -6.30 -10.97 -2.39
N GLY A 22 -5.27 -11.82 -2.31
CA GLY A 22 -4.01 -11.61 -3.00
C GLY A 22 -4.10 -11.80 -4.52
N GLY A 23 -2.98 -11.58 -5.18
CA GLY A 23 -2.84 -11.67 -6.63
C GLY A 23 -2.01 -10.52 -7.18
N ASP A 24 -2.56 -9.79 -8.15
CA ASP A 24 -1.92 -8.62 -8.76
C ASP A 24 -2.74 -7.36 -8.47
N GLN A 25 -2.18 -6.43 -7.71
CA GLN A 25 -2.82 -5.18 -7.34
C GLN A 25 -3.09 -4.27 -8.54
N ASN A 26 -2.28 -4.33 -9.59
CA ASN A 26 -2.50 -3.53 -10.79
C ASN A 26 -3.73 -4.03 -11.54
N ARG A 27 -3.84 -5.35 -11.73
CA ARG A 27 -5.02 -5.97 -12.37
C ARG A 27 -6.29 -5.72 -11.57
N PHE A 28 -6.21 -5.76 -10.24
CA PHE A 28 -7.36 -5.41 -9.40
C PHE A 28 -7.80 -3.96 -9.64
N MET A 29 -6.87 -3.01 -9.60
CA MET A 29 -7.21 -1.61 -9.83
C MET A 29 -7.64 -1.33 -11.28
N ASP A 30 -7.09 -2.03 -12.27
CA ASP A 30 -7.54 -1.94 -13.67
C ASP A 30 -9.01 -2.37 -13.83
N ALA A 31 -9.47 -3.33 -13.03
CA ALA A 31 -10.85 -3.81 -13.05
C ALA A 31 -11.81 -2.91 -12.26
N VAL A 32 -11.34 -2.32 -11.17
CA VAL A 32 -12.19 -1.68 -10.14
C VAL A 32 -12.15 -0.15 -10.22
N ALA A 33 -11.01 0.46 -10.57
CA ALA A 33 -10.87 1.90 -10.56
C ALA A 33 -11.89 2.61 -11.49
N GLY A 34 -12.58 3.61 -10.94
CA GLY A 34 -13.63 4.36 -11.66
C GLY A 34 -14.95 3.62 -11.84
N SER A 35 -15.07 2.37 -11.39
CA SER A 35 -16.27 1.55 -11.53
C SER A 35 -17.34 1.83 -10.45
N ALA A 36 -18.52 1.26 -10.66
CA ALA A 36 -19.59 1.29 -9.65
C ALA A 36 -19.22 0.47 -8.40
N ILE A 37 -18.42 -0.61 -8.53
CA ILE A 37 -17.92 -1.39 -7.39
C ILE A 37 -16.98 -0.56 -6.53
N GLU A 38 -16.06 0.24 -7.07
CA GLU A 38 -15.22 1.11 -6.25
C GLU A 38 -16.05 2.04 -5.38
N LYS A 39 -17.08 2.67 -5.97
CA LYS A 39 -18.01 3.53 -5.22
C LYS A 39 -18.74 2.75 -4.13
N ALA A 40 -19.21 1.53 -4.43
CA ALA A 40 -19.90 0.69 -3.48
C ALA A 40 -18.98 0.25 -2.31
N ILE A 41 -17.72 -0.05 -2.55
CA ILE A 41 -16.72 -0.33 -1.50
C ILE A 41 -16.61 0.85 -0.53
N HIS A 42 -16.47 2.06 -1.08
CA HIS A 42 -16.39 3.27 -0.27
C HIS A 42 -17.70 3.57 0.49
N GLU A 43 -18.86 3.30 -0.12
CA GLU A 43 -20.16 3.44 0.53
C GLU A 43 -20.31 2.46 1.68
N ALA A 44 -20.00 1.18 1.48
CA ALA A 44 -20.02 0.15 2.51
C ALA A 44 -19.09 0.53 3.69
N TYR A 45 -17.88 0.98 3.40
CA TYR A 45 -16.92 1.42 4.43
C TYR A 45 -17.48 2.60 5.25
N ARG A 46 -18.02 3.64 4.60
CA ARG A 46 -18.65 4.77 5.28
C ARG A 46 -19.85 4.35 6.15
N ASN A 47 -20.55 3.30 5.74
CA ASN A 47 -21.68 2.72 6.46
C ASN A 47 -21.26 1.72 7.55
N GLY A 48 -19.97 1.64 7.87
CA GLY A 48 -19.42 0.86 8.97
C GLY A 48 -18.98 -0.56 8.61
N ALA A 49 -18.89 -0.91 7.34
CA ALA A 49 -18.30 -2.18 6.93
C ALA A 49 -16.80 -2.21 7.24
N MET A 50 -16.29 -3.38 7.65
CA MET A 50 -14.87 -3.64 7.70
C MET A 50 -14.36 -3.93 6.29
N VAL A 51 -13.27 -3.27 5.88
CA VAL A 51 -12.59 -3.56 4.61
C VAL A 51 -11.18 -4.04 4.92
N GLY A 52 -10.86 -5.23 4.48
CA GLY A 52 -9.56 -5.85 4.70
C GLY A 52 -8.99 -6.43 3.41
N GLY A 53 -7.70 -6.74 3.44
CA GLY A 53 -7.05 -7.36 2.29
C GLY A 53 -5.72 -7.98 2.64
N THR A 54 -5.34 -9.00 1.87
CA THR A 54 -4.05 -9.69 2.00
C THR A 54 -3.19 -9.49 0.76
N SER A 55 -1.88 -9.41 0.95
CA SER A 55 -0.90 -9.28 -0.17
C SER A 55 -1.26 -8.10 -1.09
N ALA A 56 -1.61 -8.36 -2.37
CA ALA A 56 -2.09 -7.34 -3.29
C ALA A 56 -3.31 -6.58 -2.73
N GLY A 57 -4.23 -7.28 -2.05
CA GLY A 57 -5.38 -6.67 -1.38
C GLY A 57 -5.00 -5.73 -0.24
N ALA A 58 -3.88 -5.96 0.45
CA ALA A 58 -3.36 -5.01 1.43
C ALA A 58 -2.73 -3.78 0.75
N ALA A 59 -2.00 -3.98 -0.35
CA ALA A 59 -1.38 -2.89 -1.09
C ALA A 59 -2.40 -1.88 -1.63
N VAL A 60 -3.54 -2.35 -2.16
CA VAL A 60 -4.59 -1.47 -2.72
C VAL A 60 -5.30 -0.61 -1.69
N MET A 61 -5.13 -0.88 -0.37
CA MET A 61 -5.70 -0.01 0.67
C MET A 61 -5.11 1.40 0.66
N SER A 62 -3.90 1.57 0.17
CA SER A 62 -3.21 2.86 0.11
C SER A 62 -3.80 3.78 -0.95
N ALA A 63 -3.81 5.09 -0.70
CA ALA A 63 -4.11 6.07 -1.74
C ALA A 63 -2.98 6.14 -2.80
N VAL A 64 -1.73 6.01 -2.37
CA VAL A 64 -0.56 5.81 -3.22
C VAL A 64 -0.11 4.37 -3.06
N MET A 65 -0.35 3.55 -4.07
CA MET A 65 -0.08 2.11 -4.08
C MET A 65 1.22 1.83 -4.84
N ILE A 66 2.10 1.02 -4.25
CA ILE A 66 3.29 0.48 -4.94
C ILE A 66 2.82 -0.61 -5.91
N THR A 67 3.18 -0.50 -7.20
CA THR A 67 2.81 -1.50 -8.22
C THR A 67 3.66 -2.78 -8.12
N GLY A 68 4.85 -2.66 -7.58
CA GLY A 68 5.85 -3.73 -7.55
C GLY A 68 6.89 -3.63 -8.66
N ASN A 69 6.69 -2.78 -9.64
CA ASN A 69 7.63 -2.55 -10.73
C ASN A 69 8.68 -1.48 -10.37
N ALA A 70 9.85 -1.62 -10.97
CA ALA A 70 10.87 -0.59 -10.98
C ALA A 70 10.86 0.11 -12.35
N ARG A 71 10.84 1.45 -12.38
CA ARG A 71 10.81 2.21 -13.65
C ARG A 71 12.12 2.14 -14.43
N LYS A 72 13.25 1.98 -13.74
CA LYS A 72 14.60 1.99 -14.35
C LYS A 72 15.11 0.60 -14.69
N LYS A 73 14.36 -0.44 -14.37
CA LYS A 73 14.71 -1.83 -14.71
C LYS A 73 13.53 -2.50 -15.35
N THR A 74 13.76 -3.17 -16.46
CA THR A 74 12.76 -3.99 -17.12
C THR A 74 12.59 -5.32 -16.37
N GLY A 75 11.34 -5.71 -16.15
CA GLY A 75 10.97 -6.95 -15.48
C GLY A 75 10.65 -6.78 -14.00
N TYR A 76 9.80 -7.68 -13.51
CA TYR A 76 9.42 -7.72 -12.10
C TYR A 76 10.60 -8.14 -11.23
N SER A 77 10.84 -7.38 -10.16
CA SER A 77 11.73 -7.78 -9.08
C SER A 77 11.02 -7.64 -7.76
N SER A 78 11.00 -8.70 -6.97
CA SER A 78 10.42 -8.65 -5.60
C SER A 78 11.20 -7.70 -4.70
N THR A 79 12.46 -7.45 -5.01
CA THR A 79 13.37 -6.61 -4.23
C THR A 79 14.02 -5.53 -5.09
N PHE A 80 14.17 -4.35 -4.53
CA PHE A 80 14.97 -3.28 -5.10
C PHE A 80 16.40 -3.35 -4.51
N ASN A 81 17.41 -3.57 -5.36
CA ASN A 81 18.80 -3.64 -4.90
C ASN A 81 19.35 -2.26 -4.49
N THR A 82 18.72 -1.18 -4.95
CA THR A 82 19.19 0.19 -4.74
C THR A 82 18.03 1.13 -4.45
N ILE A 83 18.30 2.17 -3.69
CA ILE A 83 17.38 3.28 -3.43
C ILE A 83 17.73 4.39 -4.42
N GLU A 84 16.87 4.60 -5.43
CA GLU A 84 17.11 5.53 -6.54
C GLU A 84 15.94 6.49 -6.72
N THR A 85 16.23 7.70 -7.24
CA THR A 85 15.20 8.66 -7.64
C THR A 85 14.39 8.11 -8.81
N ASP A 86 13.10 8.38 -8.82
CA ASP A 86 12.19 8.08 -9.94
C ASP A 86 12.22 6.61 -10.39
N ASN A 87 12.55 5.70 -9.45
CA ASN A 87 12.61 4.27 -9.75
C ASN A 87 11.41 3.49 -9.22
N ILE A 88 10.74 3.97 -8.19
CA ILE A 88 9.53 3.31 -7.68
C ILE A 88 8.34 3.66 -8.57
N GLU A 89 7.64 2.64 -9.06
CA GLU A 89 6.38 2.85 -9.75
C GLU A 89 5.22 2.79 -8.76
N THR A 90 4.37 3.81 -8.81
CA THR A 90 3.17 3.91 -7.97
C THR A 90 1.96 4.24 -8.81
N ARG A 91 0.78 3.82 -8.34
CA ARG A 91 -0.52 4.11 -8.92
C ARG A 91 -1.52 4.49 -7.81
N PRO A 92 -2.66 5.12 -8.14
CA PRO A 92 -3.76 5.22 -7.20
C PRO A 92 -4.23 3.82 -6.76
N GLY A 93 -4.46 3.64 -5.45
CA GLY A 93 -5.18 2.51 -4.91
C GLY A 93 -6.58 2.93 -4.45
N LEU A 94 -7.23 2.14 -3.61
CA LEU A 94 -8.59 2.44 -3.10
C LEU A 94 -8.63 3.66 -2.15
N GLY A 95 -7.50 4.08 -1.59
CA GLY A 95 -7.45 5.27 -0.74
C GLY A 95 -8.10 5.12 0.64
N MET A 96 -8.26 3.90 1.14
CA MET A 96 -8.69 3.66 2.53
C MET A 96 -7.67 4.20 3.53
N LEU A 97 -6.38 4.12 3.19
CA LEU A 97 -5.26 4.67 3.92
C LEU A 97 -4.66 5.84 3.15
N THR A 98 -5.07 7.07 3.50
CA THR A 98 -4.67 8.28 2.78
C THR A 98 -3.31 8.84 3.19
N LYS A 99 -2.79 8.42 4.36
CA LYS A 99 -1.53 8.94 4.93
C LYS A 99 -0.40 7.92 4.96
N SER A 100 -0.64 6.75 4.37
CA SER A 100 0.33 5.66 4.41
C SER A 100 0.42 4.94 3.07
N ILE A 101 1.58 4.39 2.80
CA ILE A 101 1.87 3.46 1.70
C ILE A 101 2.10 2.09 2.34
N VAL A 102 1.29 1.11 1.96
CA VAL A 102 1.42 -0.26 2.46
C VAL A 102 2.25 -1.09 1.51
N ASP A 103 3.21 -1.81 2.07
CA ASP A 103 3.93 -2.88 1.40
C ASP A 103 3.80 -4.18 2.21
N GLN A 104 3.81 -5.32 1.55
CA GLN A 104 3.46 -6.62 2.12
C GLN A 104 4.52 -7.69 1.82
N HIS A 105 4.48 -8.85 2.50
CA HIS A 105 5.57 -9.85 2.51
C HIS A 105 6.92 -9.20 2.80
N PHE A 106 6.93 -8.28 3.73
CA PHE A 106 7.89 -7.18 3.73
C PHE A 106 9.32 -7.62 4.05
N VAL A 107 9.49 -8.25 5.20
CA VAL A 107 10.79 -8.79 5.61
C VAL A 107 11.13 -10.03 4.80
N LYS A 108 10.15 -10.92 4.63
CA LYS A 108 10.31 -12.16 3.87
C LYS A 108 10.88 -11.95 2.46
N ARG A 109 10.48 -10.85 1.79
CA ARG A 109 10.93 -10.54 0.44
C ARG A 109 11.92 -9.36 0.40
N SER A 110 12.51 -8.98 1.54
CA SER A 110 13.53 -7.92 1.65
C SER A 110 13.13 -6.60 0.96
N ARG A 111 11.90 -6.14 1.19
CA ARG A 111 11.29 -5.01 0.46
C ARG A 111 11.65 -3.62 1.01
N HIS A 112 12.63 -3.56 1.91
CA HIS A 112 13.06 -2.33 2.58
C HIS A 112 13.40 -1.21 1.59
N ASN A 113 14.25 -1.47 0.60
CA ASN A 113 14.73 -0.45 -0.33
C ASN A 113 13.60 0.18 -1.13
N ARG A 114 12.59 -0.60 -1.55
CA ARG A 114 11.48 -0.05 -2.32
C ARG A 114 10.53 0.79 -1.47
N LEU A 115 10.26 0.38 -0.22
CA LEU A 115 9.43 1.17 0.68
C LEU A 115 10.14 2.45 1.13
N ILE A 116 11.45 2.39 1.40
CA ILE A 116 12.27 3.57 1.68
C ILE A 116 12.25 4.53 0.48
N SER A 117 12.40 4.02 -0.75
CA SER A 117 12.30 4.83 -1.97
C SER A 117 10.96 5.54 -2.04
N ALA A 118 9.84 4.82 -1.81
CA ALA A 118 8.50 5.39 -1.81
C ALA A 118 8.35 6.50 -0.75
N VAL A 119 8.79 6.27 0.48
CA VAL A 119 8.70 7.27 1.56
C VAL A 119 9.57 8.49 1.29
N LEU A 120 10.70 8.34 0.59
CA LEU A 120 11.54 9.46 0.19
C LEU A 120 10.94 10.26 -0.97
N GLU A 121 10.20 9.63 -1.85
CA GLU A 121 9.49 10.30 -2.95
C GLU A 121 8.16 10.92 -2.50
N TYR A 122 7.50 10.31 -1.51
CA TYR A 122 6.26 10.79 -0.90
C TYR A 122 6.48 11.16 0.58
N PRO A 123 7.23 12.24 0.89
CA PRO A 123 7.74 12.51 2.24
C PRO A 123 6.66 12.83 3.29
N LYS A 124 5.42 13.08 2.86
CA LYS A 124 4.27 13.28 3.74
C LYS A 124 3.57 11.98 4.15
N LEU A 125 3.93 10.87 3.52
CA LEU A 125 3.33 9.57 3.77
C LEU A 125 4.24 8.71 4.65
N LYS A 126 3.64 7.87 5.48
CA LYS A 126 4.34 6.81 6.19
C LYS A 126 4.40 5.55 5.32
N GLY A 127 5.52 4.86 5.33
CA GLY A 127 5.62 3.52 4.76
C GLY A 127 5.33 2.49 5.82
N ILE A 128 4.41 1.57 5.55
CA ILE A 128 4.03 0.48 6.45
C ILE A 128 4.37 -0.83 5.75
N GLY A 129 5.41 -1.50 6.22
CA GLY A 129 5.82 -2.82 5.76
C GLY A 129 5.25 -3.90 6.64
N ILE A 130 4.30 -4.68 6.13
CA ILE A 130 3.62 -5.77 6.85
C ILE A 130 4.24 -7.09 6.41
N ASP A 131 4.76 -7.88 7.35
CA ASP A 131 5.34 -9.18 7.02
C ASP A 131 4.28 -10.29 6.98
N GLU A 132 4.70 -11.49 6.60
CA GLU A 132 3.84 -12.67 6.51
C GLU A 132 3.28 -13.03 7.90
N SER A 133 2.12 -13.67 7.93
CA SER A 133 1.41 -14.07 9.15
C SER A 133 1.13 -12.91 10.12
N THR A 134 1.04 -11.69 9.60
CA THR A 134 0.86 -10.47 10.39
C THR A 134 -0.12 -9.53 9.68
N ALA A 135 -0.88 -8.79 10.46
CA ALA A 135 -1.82 -7.79 9.96
C ALA A 135 -1.80 -6.52 10.83
N ILE A 136 -2.33 -5.44 10.29
CA ILE A 136 -2.68 -4.25 11.07
C ILE A 136 -4.20 -4.07 11.06
N LEU A 137 -4.77 -3.82 12.23
CA LEU A 137 -6.16 -3.40 12.40
C LEU A 137 -6.17 -1.88 12.58
N VAL A 138 -6.75 -1.15 11.63
CA VAL A 138 -6.75 0.31 11.63
C VAL A 138 -8.13 0.84 11.97
N LYS A 139 -8.21 1.70 13.00
CA LYS A 139 -9.44 2.40 13.38
C LYS A 139 -9.13 3.88 13.62
N GLY A 140 -9.57 4.72 12.69
CA GLY A 140 -9.30 6.17 12.77
C GLY A 140 -7.80 6.48 12.66
N LYS A 141 -7.17 6.88 13.78
CA LYS A 141 -5.74 7.20 13.85
C LYS A 141 -4.91 6.08 14.47
N ASP A 142 -5.56 5.11 15.05
CA ASP A 142 -4.94 4.03 15.80
C ASP A 142 -4.75 2.82 14.90
N ALA A 143 -3.68 2.08 15.15
CA ALA A 143 -3.38 0.83 14.48
C ALA A 143 -2.86 -0.18 15.50
N GLU A 144 -3.41 -1.38 15.46
CA GLU A 144 -2.98 -2.52 16.28
C GLU A 144 -2.32 -3.56 15.38
N VAL A 145 -1.18 -4.08 15.81
CA VAL A 145 -0.48 -5.16 15.11
C VAL A 145 -0.95 -6.50 15.68
N VAL A 146 -1.38 -7.39 14.81
CA VAL A 146 -1.81 -8.75 15.18
C VAL A 146 -1.09 -9.79 14.31
N GLY A 147 -0.68 -10.89 14.90
CA GLY A 147 0.01 -11.97 14.18
C GLY A 147 1.35 -12.36 14.80
N ASN A 148 2.13 -13.14 14.04
CA ASN A 148 3.33 -13.81 14.55
C ASN A 148 4.65 -13.17 14.11
N SER A 149 4.59 -12.18 13.22
CA SER A 149 5.78 -11.47 12.72
C SER A 149 5.69 -9.99 13.07
N GLN A 150 6.18 -9.12 12.22
CA GLN A 150 6.43 -7.73 12.54
C GLN A 150 5.86 -6.78 11.48
N VAL A 151 5.65 -5.54 11.92
CA VAL A 151 5.32 -4.41 11.05
C VAL A 151 6.39 -3.35 11.23
N LEU A 152 6.98 -2.92 10.12
CA LEU A 152 7.98 -1.85 10.11
C LEU A 152 7.37 -0.57 9.56
N VAL A 153 7.53 0.53 10.30
CA VAL A 153 7.02 1.84 9.90
C VAL A 153 8.16 2.79 9.60
N TYR A 154 8.25 3.21 8.35
CA TYR A 154 9.20 4.24 7.92
C TYR A 154 8.52 5.59 7.81
N SER A 155 9.10 6.60 8.41
CA SER A 155 8.55 7.96 8.32
C SER A 155 9.64 9.03 8.20
N ASN A 156 9.28 10.14 7.57
CA ASN A 156 10.09 11.34 7.62
C ASN A 156 9.68 12.18 8.83
N THR A 157 10.66 12.71 9.53
CA THR A 157 10.47 13.70 10.60
C THR A 157 10.60 15.12 10.04
N LYS A 158 10.25 16.13 10.81
CA LYS A 158 10.53 17.54 10.46
C LYS A 158 12.04 17.82 10.25
N ARG A 159 12.91 16.95 10.76
CA ARG A 159 14.38 17.06 10.66
C ARG A 159 14.96 16.17 9.55
N SER A 160 14.11 15.37 8.89
CA SER A 160 14.57 14.49 7.80
C SER A 160 15.05 15.34 6.61
N LYS A 161 16.20 15.01 6.07
CA LYS A 161 16.75 15.64 4.89
C LYS A 161 17.00 14.58 3.82
N LYS A 162 16.31 14.72 2.69
CA LYS A 162 16.56 13.93 1.49
C LYS A 162 17.72 14.57 0.70
N PHE A 163 18.56 13.76 0.14
CA PHE A 163 19.60 14.17 -0.81
C PHE A 163 19.69 13.17 -1.95
N VAL A 164 20.21 13.64 -3.07
CA VAL A 164 20.42 12.84 -4.27
C VAL A 164 21.89 12.99 -4.70
N LYS A 165 22.55 11.86 -4.99
CA LYS A 165 23.87 11.84 -5.58
C LYS A 165 23.94 10.76 -6.65
N SER A 166 24.26 11.14 -7.88
CA SER A 166 24.33 10.22 -9.03
C SER A 166 23.09 9.32 -9.17
N GLY A 167 21.91 9.93 -9.03
CA GLY A 167 20.62 9.20 -9.12
C GLY A 167 20.28 8.33 -7.91
N LYS A 168 21.15 8.18 -6.93
CA LYS A 168 20.87 7.47 -5.69
C LYS A 168 20.21 8.41 -4.69
N LEU A 169 19.17 7.89 -4.01
CA LEU A 169 18.52 8.58 -2.90
C LEU A 169 19.23 8.27 -1.59
N GLY A 170 19.34 9.26 -0.76
CA GLY A 170 19.74 9.10 0.62
C GLY A 170 18.90 10.00 1.52
N ALA A 171 18.86 9.66 2.80
CA ALA A 171 18.21 10.48 3.80
C ALA A 171 18.98 10.47 5.12
N ARG A 172 18.81 11.56 5.87
CA ARG A 172 19.23 11.64 7.26
C ARG A 172 18.03 11.83 8.16
N LYS A 173 18.09 11.24 9.35
CA LYS A 173 17.05 11.36 10.40
C LYS A 173 15.67 10.88 9.96
N MET A 174 15.61 9.83 9.14
CA MET A 174 14.40 9.03 9.01
C MET A 174 14.13 8.28 10.33
N MET A 175 12.86 8.06 10.63
CA MET A 175 12.44 7.23 11.74
C MET A 175 12.06 5.83 11.21
N LEU A 176 12.45 4.82 11.95
CA LEU A 176 12.02 3.43 11.79
C LEU A 176 11.47 2.98 13.14
N ASP A 177 10.21 2.55 13.14
CA ASP A 177 9.56 1.89 14.27
C ASP A 177 9.30 0.42 13.89
N ILE A 178 9.43 -0.50 14.85
CA ILE A 178 9.27 -1.95 14.67
C ILE A 178 8.25 -2.46 15.69
#